data_5abba70f60ac3db3304e768fec7feb22
#
_entry.id   5abba70f60ac3db3304e768fec7feb22
#
_cell.length_a   1.000
_cell.length_b   1.000
_cell.length_c   1.000
_cell.angle_alpha   90.00
_cell.angle_beta   90.00
_cell.angle_gamma   90.00
#
_symmetry.space_group_name_H-M   'P 1'
#
loop_
_entity.id
_entity.type
_entity.pdbx_description
1 polymer ?
#
loop_
_entity_poly.entity_id
_entity_poly.type
_entity_poly.pdbx_seq_one_letter_code
_entity_poly.pdbx_strand_id
1 'polypeptide(L)'
;KGFFREDLFFRINIVRISLPPLRDRHDDIPLLAQHFLKTHKINMTQKKFCNDALECMKRYSWPGNIRELENFVENIIIVTDDEKIGVCDLPDEIRGYVTNDYVLDADVSLSDLEKQHIINTLSKMNGNKTRVADTLGISIKTLYNKLKAYNIPYDLR
;
A
#
# COMPACT_ATOMS: atom_id res chain seq x y z
N LYS A 1 27.04 21.91 2.93
CA LYS A 1 28.14 22.43 2.08
C LYS A 1 29.35 21.58 2.40
N GLY A 2 29.59 20.54 1.59
CA GLY A 2 30.67 19.59 1.85
C GLY A 2 32.03 20.18 1.48
N PHE A 3 32.93 20.14 2.43
CA PHE A 3 34.33 20.46 2.22
C PHE A 3 35.09 19.21 1.73
N PHE A 4 34.60 18.59 0.65
CA PHE A 4 35.33 17.51 0.02
C PHE A 4 36.34 18.13 -0.97
N ARG A 5 37.64 17.85 -0.81
CA ARG A 5 38.67 18.43 -1.70
C ARG A 5 38.50 17.88 -3.11
N GLU A 6 38.53 18.77 -4.10
CA GLU A 6 38.34 18.38 -5.52
C GLU A 6 39.41 17.40 -6.01
N ASP A 7 40.67 17.59 -5.58
CA ASP A 7 41.77 16.70 -5.94
C ASP A 7 41.54 15.26 -5.45
N LEU A 8 40.96 15.09 -4.25
CA LEU A 8 40.62 13.78 -3.71
C LEU A 8 39.41 13.18 -4.46
N PHE A 9 38.44 14.01 -4.79
CA PHE A 9 37.28 13.56 -5.57
C PHE A 9 37.70 12.96 -6.91
N PHE A 10 38.58 13.64 -7.66
CA PHE A 10 39.06 13.13 -8.97
C PHE A 10 39.91 11.87 -8.85
N ARG A 11 40.59 11.65 -7.74
CA ARG A 11 41.39 10.45 -7.50
C ARG A 11 40.55 9.20 -7.22
N ILE A 12 39.37 9.34 -6.57
CA ILE A 12 38.48 8.20 -6.24
C ILE A 12 37.36 8.01 -7.24
N ASN A 13 36.99 9.05 -8.01
CA ASN A 13 35.88 8.99 -8.98
C ASN A 13 36.36 8.49 -10.36
N ILE A 14 37.01 7.32 -10.38
CA ILE A 14 37.53 6.70 -11.61
C ILE A 14 36.39 6.09 -12.44
N VAL A 15 35.44 5.42 -11.76
CA VAL A 15 34.25 4.83 -12.39
C VAL A 15 33.04 5.19 -11.56
N ARG A 16 32.02 5.80 -12.20
CA ARG A 16 30.77 6.13 -11.55
C ARG A 16 29.72 5.09 -11.88
N ILE A 17 29.28 4.34 -10.88
CA ILE A 17 28.14 3.43 -10.99
C ILE A 17 26.96 4.09 -10.24
N SER A 18 25.90 4.42 -10.98
CA SER A 18 24.67 4.96 -10.41
C SER A 18 23.67 3.84 -10.18
N LEU A 19 23.32 3.60 -8.93
CA LEU A 19 22.28 2.65 -8.57
C LEU A 19 20.94 3.38 -8.47
N PRO A 20 19.91 2.97 -9.24
CA PRO A 20 18.59 3.58 -9.09
C PRO A 20 17.99 3.26 -7.70
N PRO A 21 17.19 4.17 -7.13
CA PRO A 21 16.49 3.91 -5.88
C PRO A 21 15.46 2.79 -6.04
N LEU A 22 15.01 2.21 -4.93
CA LEU A 22 14.11 1.05 -4.94
C LEU A 22 12.76 1.35 -5.59
N ARG A 23 12.26 2.59 -5.48
CA ARG A 23 11.04 3.06 -6.16
C ARG A 23 11.10 2.98 -7.70
N ASP A 24 12.29 2.95 -8.29
CA ASP A 24 12.48 2.81 -9.74
C ASP A 24 12.70 1.33 -10.15
N ARG A 25 12.65 0.41 -9.16
CA ARG A 25 12.87 -1.04 -9.32
C ARG A 25 11.77 -1.84 -8.61
N HIS A 26 10.51 -1.51 -8.90
CA HIS A 26 9.34 -2.10 -8.21
C HIS A 26 9.31 -3.63 -8.26
N ASP A 27 9.80 -4.24 -9.35
CA ASP A 27 9.81 -5.69 -9.52
C ASP A 27 10.83 -6.40 -8.63
N ASP A 28 11.85 -5.68 -8.14
CA ASP A 28 12.83 -6.24 -7.20
C ASP A 28 12.26 -6.34 -5.77
N ILE A 29 11.24 -5.55 -5.43
CA ILE A 29 10.68 -5.48 -4.07
C ILE A 29 10.18 -6.84 -3.59
N PRO A 30 9.35 -7.60 -4.34
CA PRO A 30 8.90 -8.92 -3.91
C PRO A 30 10.04 -9.92 -3.73
N LEU A 31 11.05 -9.85 -4.60
CA LEU A 31 12.22 -10.74 -4.54
C LEU A 31 13.06 -10.45 -3.29
N LEU A 32 13.32 -9.18 -3.02
CA LEU A 32 14.06 -8.75 -1.82
C LEU A 32 13.29 -9.08 -0.54
N ALA A 33 11.99 -8.80 -0.50
CA ALA A 33 11.15 -9.13 0.66
C ALA A 33 11.14 -10.63 0.96
N GLN A 34 11.00 -11.47 -0.06
CA GLN A 34 11.09 -12.93 0.10
C GLN A 34 12.49 -13.40 0.51
N HIS A 35 13.54 -12.75 0.00
CA HIS A 35 14.91 -13.03 0.38
C HIS A 35 15.12 -12.74 1.87
N PHE A 36 14.72 -11.56 2.35
CA PHE A 36 14.83 -11.17 3.76
C PHE A 36 14.01 -12.09 4.66
N LEU A 37 12.79 -12.48 4.26
CA LEU A 37 12.01 -13.48 5.01
C LEU A 37 12.77 -14.80 5.18
N LYS A 38 13.44 -15.28 4.13
CA LYS A 38 14.16 -16.58 4.16
C LYS A 38 15.46 -16.51 4.94
N THR A 39 16.17 -15.40 4.89
CA THR A 39 17.49 -15.24 5.53
C THR A 39 17.41 -14.88 6.98
N HIS A 40 16.27 -14.34 7.44
CA HIS A 40 16.11 -13.93 8.82
C HIS A 40 16.00 -15.12 9.76
N LYS A 41 16.89 -15.18 10.75
CA LYS A 41 17.02 -16.33 11.71
C LYS A 41 15.78 -16.50 12.60
N ILE A 42 14.95 -15.46 12.75
CA ILE A 42 13.74 -15.48 13.60
C ILE A 42 12.55 -16.10 12.84
N ASN A 43 12.61 -16.25 11.53
CA ASN A 43 11.52 -16.82 10.74
C ASN A 43 11.46 -18.35 10.85
N MET A 44 11.25 -18.85 12.07
CA MET A 44 11.12 -20.30 12.35
C MET A 44 9.85 -20.92 11.72
N THR A 45 8.82 -20.11 11.47
CA THR A 45 7.51 -20.53 10.94
C THR A 45 7.38 -20.45 9.42
N GLN A 46 8.46 -20.13 8.69
CA GLN A 46 8.47 -19.98 7.23
C GLN A 46 7.34 -19.06 6.69
N LYS A 47 7.15 -17.93 7.34
CA LYS A 47 6.15 -16.92 6.94
C LYS A 47 6.29 -16.53 5.48
N LYS A 48 5.16 -16.17 4.85
CA LYS A 48 5.10 -15.76 3.44
C LYS A 48 4.18 -14.55 3.29
N PHE A 49 4.56 -13.60 2.47
CA PHE A 49 3.66 -12.53 2.06
C PHE A 49 2.58 -13.04 1.11
N CYS A 50 1.34 -12.61 1.31
CA CYS A 50 0.27 -12.78 0.34
C CYS A 50 0.52 -11.87 -0.87
N ASN A 51 -0.03 -12.22 -2.04
CA ASN A 51 0.15 -11.42 -3.26
C ASN A 51 -0.32 -9.98 -3.09
N ASP A 52 -1.47 -9.78 -2.44
CA ASP A 52 -2.04 -8.45 -2.19
C ASP A 52 -1.11 -7.59 -1.32
N ALA A 53 -0.45 -8.18 -0.33
CA ALA A 53 0.54 -7.49 0.49
C ALA A 53 1.78 -7.09 -0.32
N LEU A 54 2.24 -7.95 -1.22
CA LEU A 54 3.36 -7.65 -2.11
C LEU A 54 3.02 -6.52 -3.10
N GLU A 55 1.78 -6.46 -3.59
CA GLU A 55 1.33 -5.36 -4.46
C GLU A 55 1.28 -4.02 -3.68
N CYS A 56 0.87 -4.03 -2.41
CA CYS A 56 0.96 -2.85 -1.55
C CYS A 56 2.42 -2.38 -1.41
N MET A 57 3.32 -3.31 -1.13
CA MET A 57 4.75 -3.01 -0.96
C MET A 57 5.39 -2.45 -2.23
N LYS A 58 5.00 -2.92 -3.43
CA LYS A 58 5.49 -2.40 -4.73
C LYS A 58 5.12 -0.93 -4.93
N ARG A 59 3.96 -0.49 -4.43
CA ARG A 59 3.47 0.88 -4.59
C ARG A 59 4.10 1.86 -3.61
N TYR A 60 4.62 1.40 -2.50
CA TYR A 60 5.27 2.27 -1.52
C TYR A 60 6.62 2.79 -2.04
N SER A 61 6.96 4.03 -1.72
CA SER A 61 8.11 4.74 -2.31
C SER A 61 9.47 4.35 -1.73
N TRP A 62 9.51 3.67 -0.59
CA TRP A 62 10.72 3.21 0.10
C TRP A 62 11.81 4.30 0.19
N PRO A 63 11.58 5.41 0.90
CA PRO A 63 12.55 6.51 0.99
C PRO A 63 13.90 6.06 1.56
N GLY A 64 13.92 5.10 2.47
CA GLY A 64 15.13 4.45 3.01
C GLY A 64 15.66 3.30 2.16
N ASN A 65 15.06 3.07 0.96
CA ASN A 65 15.48 2.05 0.00
C ASN A 65 15.52 0.63 0.61
N ILE A 66 16.54 -0.15 0.28
CA ILE A 66 16.69 -1.55 0.69
C ILE A 66 16.78 -1.70 2.22
N ARG A 67 17.42 -0.75 2.92
CA ARG A 67 17.53 -0.79 4.38
C ARG A 67 16.18 -0.63 5.09
N GLU A 68 15.33 0.22 4.55
CA GLU A 68 13.98 0.39 5.09
C GLU A 68 13.14 -0.88 4.85
N LEU A 69 13.23 -1.47 3.66
CA LEU A 69 12.55 -2.73 3.33
C LEU A 69 13.04 -3.88 4.24
N GLU A 70 14.33 -3.99 4.49
CA GLU A 70 14.92 -5.00 5.38
C GLU A 70 14.38 -4.84 6.81
N ASN A 71 14.48 -3.65 7.39
CA ASN A 71 13.96 -3.35 8.73
C ASN A 71 12.45 -3.60 8.82
N PHE A 72 11.70 -3.25 7.77
CA PHE A 72 10.27 -3.52 7.71
C PHE A 72 9.98 -5.03 7.77
N VAL A 73 10.70 -5.84 6.97
CA VAL A 73 10.54 -7.31 6.97
C VAL A 73 10.91 -7.90 8.33
N GLU A 74 11.98 -7.42 8.98
CA GLU A 74 12.35 -7.84 10.33
C GLU A 74 11.23 -7.55 11.35
N ASN A 75 10.69 -6.35 11.33
CA ASN A 75 9.62 -5.96 12.24
C ASN A 75 8.35 -6.79 12.03
N ILE A 76 7.93 -7.01 10.78
CA ILE A 76 6.70 -7.72 10.49
C ILE A 76 6.78 -9.21 10.87
N ILE A 77 7.97 -9.82 10.77
CA ILE A 77 8.21 -11.20 11.25
C ILE A 77 7.94 -11.30 12.76
N ILE A 78 8.31 -10.29 13.52
CA ILE A 78 8.18 -10.28 14.99
C ILE A 78 6.73 -10.02 15.42
N VAL A 79 6.04 -9.11 14.72
CA VAL A 79 4.70 -8.64 15.12
C VAL A 79 3.58 -9.56 14.65
N THR A 80 3.75 -10.24 13.52
CA THR A 80 2.72 -11.12 12.95
C THR A 80 2.91 -12.53 13.50
N ASP A 81 1.86 -13.12 14.09
CA ASP A 81 1.89 -14.51 14.58
C ASP A 81 1.58 -15.53 13.47
N ASP A 82 0.81 -15.13 12.46
CA ASP A 82 0.37 -15.99 11.37
C ASP A 82 1.50 -16.33 10.38
N GLU A 83 1.38 -17.51 9.73
CA GLU A 83 2.29 -17.93 8.65
C GLU A 83 2.12 -17.08 7.38
N LYS A 84 0.94 -16.48 7.18
CA LYS A 84 0.63 -15.65 6.01
C LYS A 84 0.52 -14.19 6.42
N ILE A 85 1.40 -13.37 5.87
CA ILE A 85 1.40 -11.93 6.07
C ILE A 85 0.49 -11.30 5.00
N GLY A 86 -0.65 -10.79 5.46
CA GLY A 86 -1.65 -10.14 4.61
C GLY A 86 -1.56 -8.61 4.60
N VAL A 87 -2.49 -7.97 3.88
CA VAL A 87 -2.59 -6.50 3.84
C VAL A 87 -2.90 -5.93 5.23
N CYS A 88 -3.65 -6.66 6.05
CA CYS A 88 -4.02 -6.22 7.40
C CYS A 88 -2.82 -6.10 8.35
N ASP A 89 -1.74 -6.83 8.08
CA ASP A 89 -0.54 -6.85 8.91
C ASP A 89 0.43 -5.71 8.54
N LEU A 90 0.22 -5.08 7.37
CA LEU A 90 1.06 -3.99 6.91
C LEU A 90 0.77 -2.70 7.71
N PRO A 91 1.77 -1.85 7.98
CA PRO A 91 1.59 -0.50 8.50
C PRO A 91 0.68 0.35 7.61
N ASP A 92 -0.04 1.30 8.21
CA ASP A 92 -0.99 2.15 7.50
C ASP A 92 -0.33 2.96 6.37
N GLU A 93 0.94 3.33 6.52
CA GLU A 93 1.71 4.04 5.51
C GLU A 93 1.89 3.21 4.23
N ILE A 94 2.14 1.90 4.37
CA ILE A 94 2.29 0.98 3.23
C ILE A 94 0.92 0.55 2.73
N ARG A 95 -0.04 0.33 3.64
CA ARG A 95 -1.44 -0.01 3.33
C ARG A 95 -2.17 1.13 2.64
N GLY A 96 -1.92 2.38 3.06
CA GLY A 96 -2.57 3.59 2.54
C GLY A 96 -2.36 3.82 1.04
N TYR A 97 -1.28 3.29 0.47
CA TYR A 97 -1.06 3.31 -0.98
C TYR A 97 -2.03 2.39 -1.75
N VAL A 98 -2.78 1.51 -1.07
CA VAL A 98 -3.85 0.70 -1.68
C VAL A 98 -5.21 1.38 -1.56
N THR A 99 -5.41 2.20 -0.52
CA THR A 99 -6.72 2.82 -0.27
C THR A 99 -6.93 4.14 -1.02
N ASN A 100 -5.85 4.75 -1.59
CA ASN A 100 -5.94 6.05 -2.28
C ASN A 100 -5.57 6.02 -3.77
N ASP A 101 -5.07 4.90 -4.31
CA ASP A 101 -5.01 4.72 -5.74
C ASP A 101 -6.39 4.22 -6.25
N TYR A 102 -7.38 5.09 -6.19
CA TYR A 102 -8.13 5.24 -7.41
C TYR A 102 -7.12 5.76 -8.45
N VAL A 103 -6.42 4.84 -9.14
CA VAL A 103 -5.99 5.13 -10.48
C VAL A 103 -7.28 5.59 -11.13
N LEU A 104 -7.44 6.90 -11.24
CA LEU A 104 -8.38 7.49 -12.17
C LEU A 104 -7.81 7.09 -13.53
N ASP A 105 -8.01 5.80 -13.91
CA ASP A 105 -7.99 5.46 -15.31
C ASP A 105 -8.89 6.51 -15.95
N ALA A 106 -8.36 7.26 -16.89
CA ALA A 106 -9.07 8.36 -17.54
C ALA A 106 -10.42 7.90 -18.13
N ASP A 107 -10.66 6.60 -18.15
CA ASP A 107 -11.85 5.92 -18.67
C ASP A 107 -12.89 5.54 -17.60
N VAL A 108 -12.68 5.86 -16.30
CA VAL A 108 -13.67 5.58 -15.25
C VAL A 108 -14.73 6.67 -15.25
N SER A 109 -16.00 6.29 -15.43
CA SER A 109 -17.09 7.25 -15.41
C SER A 109 -17.33 7.82 -13.99
N LEU A 110 -17.85 9.06 -13.92
CA LEU A 110 -18.24 9.68 -12.63
C LEU A 110 -19.25 8.80 -11.87
N SER A 111 -20.10 8.06 -12.56
CA SER A 111 -21.07 7.14 -11.96
C SER A 111 -20.39 5.94 -11.29
N ASP A 112 -19.30 5.43 -11.85
CA ASP A 112 -18.53 4.33 -11.26
C ASP A 112 -17.75 4.78 -10.03
N LEU A 113 -17.16 5.97 -10.08
CA LEU A 113 -16.51 6.59 -8.93
C LEU A 113 -17.50 6.82 -7.79
N GLU A 114 -18.66 7.36 -8.09
CA GLU A 114 -19.72 7.60 -7.12
C GLU A 114 -20.20 6.28 -6.49
N LYS A 115 -20.48 5.26 -7.29
CA LYS A 115 -20.84 3.93 -6.83
C LYS A 115 -19.80 3.35 -5.87
N GLN A 116 -18.54 3.41 -6.25
CA GLN A 116 -17.46 2.88 -5.45
C GLN A 116 -17.29 3.64 -4.13
N HIS A 117 -17.41 4.98 -4.17
CA HIS A 117 -17.32 5.81 -2.98
C HIS A 117 -18.46 5.53 -1.99
N ILE A 118 -19.69 5.30 -2.49
CA ILE A 118 -20.82 4.90 -1.66
C ILE A 118 -20.58 3.52 -1.01
N ILE A 119 -20.08 2.53 -1.77
CA ILE A 119 -19.79 1.18 -1.24
C ILE A 119 -18.73 1.26 -0.13
N ASN A 120 -17.64 1.97 -0.36
CA ASN A 120 -16.57 2.11 0.60
C ASN A 120 -17.01 2.83 1.88
N THR A 121 -17.85 3.87 1.75
CA THR A 121 -18.38 4.60 2.90
C THR A 121 -19.35 3.75 3.70
N LEU A 122 -20.19 2.93 3.02
CA LEU A 122 -21.07 1.96 3.68
C LEU A 122 -20.29 0.92 4.48
N SER A 123 -19.22 0.37 3.92
CA SER A 123 -18.37 -0.60 4.61
C SER A 123 -17.69 0.01 5.83
N LYS A 124 -17.13 1.22 5.71
CA LYS A 124 -16.49 1.95 6.83
C LYS A 124 -17.45 2.29 7.96
N MET A 125 -18.74 2.50 7.66
CA MET A 125 -19.77 2.87 8.64
C MET A 125 -20.63 1.67 9.07
N ASN A 126 -20.17 0.43 8.83
CA ASN A 126 -20.89 -0.81 9.18
C ASN A 126 -22.34 -0.80 8.73
N GLY A 127 -22.63 -0.28 7.54
CA GLY A 127 -23.97 -0.21 6.95
C GLY A 127 -24.90 0.85 7.55
N ASN A 128 -24.43 1.75 8.41
CA ASN A 128 -25.27 2.81 9.01
C ASN A 128 -25.58 3.91 8.00
N LYS A 129 -26.75 3.80 7.35
CA LYS A 129 -27.18 4.65 6.22
C LYS A 129 -27.33 6.13 6.60
N THR A 130 -27.71 6.44 7.84
CA THR A 130 -27.82 7.83 8.31
C THR A 130 -26.43 8.48 8.35
N ARG A 131 -25.46 7.82 8.99
CA ARG A 131 -24.09 8.32 9.06
C ARG A 131 -23.41 8.40 7.70
N VAL A 132 -23.72 7.44 6.80
CA VAL A 132 -23.22 7.45 5.41
C VAL A 132 -23.77 8.66 4.65
N ALA A 133 -25.07 8.95 4.75
CA ALA A 133 -25.69 10.09 4.09
C ALA A 133 -25.08 11.42 4.59
N ASP A 134 -24.90 11.56 5.91
CA ASP A 134 -24.28 12.73 6.53
C ASP A 134 -22.82 12.87 6.05
N THR A 135 -22.04 11.79 6.01
CA THR A 135 -20.64 11.80 5.55
C THR A 135 -20.50 12.15 4.07
N LEU A 136 -21.44 11.69 3.24
CA LEU A 136 -21.46 11.98 1.80
C LEU A 136 -22.09 13.36 1.48
N GLY A 137 -22.62 14.07 2.48
CA GLY A 137 -23.29 15.36 2.28
C GLY A 137 -24.59 15.29 1.48
N ILE A 138 -25.30 14.13 1.49
CA ILE A 138 -26.53 13.91 0.74
C ILE A 138 -27.69 13.54 1.66
N SER A 139 -28.92 13.73 1.19
CA SER A 139 -30.08 13.28 1.96
C SER A 139 -30.17 11.75 1.98
N ILE A 140 -30.75 11.19 3.06
CA ILE A 140 -31.02 9.75 3.18
C ILE A 140 -31.83 9.24 1.98
N LYS A 141 -32.81 10.02 1.51
CA LYS A 141 -33.62 9.69 0.33
C LYS A 141 -32.76 9.59 -0.94
N THR A 142 -31.82 10.51 -1.12
CA THR A 142 -30.87 10.49 -2.24
C THR A 142 -29.98 9.27 -2.18
N LEU A 143 -29.49 8.89 -0.99
CA LEU A 143 -28.68 7.69 -0.80
C LEU A 143 -29.45 6.44 -1.21
N TYR A 144 -30.71 6.27 -0.77
CA TYR A 144 -31.55 5.12 -1.16
C TYR A 144 -31.78 5.05 -2.67
N ASN A 145 -32.02 6.19 -3.32
CA ASN A 145 -32.18 6.23 -4.78
C ASN A 145 -30.90 5.78 -5.49
N LYS A 146 -29.73 6.21 -5.01
CA LYS A 146 -28.44 5.81 -5.58
C LYS A 146 -28.12 4.33 -5.33
N LEU A 147 -28.40 3.80 -4.14
CA LEU A 147 -28.25 2.37 -3.84
C LEU A 147 -29.08 1.52 -4.80
N LYS A 148 -30.32 1.95 -5.07
CA LYS A 148 -31.20 1.27 -6.02
C LYS A 148 -30.71 1.37 -7.47
N ALA A 149 -30.27 2.57 -7.89
CA ALA A 149 -29.79 2.80 -9.25
C ALA A 149 -28.52 1.99 -9.56
N TYR A 150 -27.64 1.81 -8.56
CA TYR A 150 -26.38 1.07 -8.71
C TYR A 150 -26.46 -0.40 -8.34
N ASN A 151 -27.67 -0.92 -8.01
CA ASN A 151 -27.89 -2.31 -7.55
C ASN A 151 -26.99 -2.72 -6.38
N ILE A 152 -26.76 -1.81 -5.43
CA ILE A 152 -25.96 -2.09 -4.23
C ILE A 152 -26.88 -2.75 -3.20
N PRO A 153 -26.52 -3.93 -2.65
CA PRO A 153 -27.31 -4.61 -1.64
C PRO A 153 -27.43 -3.75 -0.37
N TYR A 154 -28.63 -3.75 0.24
CA TYR A 154 -28.92 -2.95 1.43
C TYR A 154 -28.25 -3.45 2.71
N ASP A 155 -27.75 -4.70 2.72
CA ASP A 155 -27.08 -5.35 3.84
C ASP A 155 -25.61 -5.70 3.47
N LEU A 156 -24.75 -4.71 3.49
CA LEU A 156 -23.30 -4.93 3.56
C LEU A 156 -22.94 -4.97 5.06
N ARG A 157 -22.99 -6.19 5.64
CA ARG A 157 -22.39 -6.49 6.95
C ARG A 157 -20.96 -6.91 6.75
#